data_bfac4c4b73deb6e626587da5d34d4299
#
_entry.id   bfac4c4b73deb6e626587da5d34d4299
#
_cell.length_a   1.000
_cell.length_b   1.000
_cell.length_c   1.000
_cell.angle_alpha   90.00
_cell.angle_beta   90.00
_cell.angle_gamma   90.00
#
_symmetry.space_group_name_H-M   'P 1'
#
loop_
_entity.id
_entity.type
_entity.pdbx_description
1 polymer ?
#
loop_
_entity_poly.entity_id
_entity_poly.type
_entity_poly.pdbx_seq_one_letter_code
_entity_poly.pdbx_strand_id
1 'polypeptide(L)'
;MDNIKLSELLFPAEGKSCEYYEELYPARNLPEGAKVTRFAPSPTGFVHFGGLFPVLVCERLAHQSGGVFYLRIEDTDSKREVEGAETDIIKAFESFGIRFDESIIHGGEYGPYRQSDRKEIYTAFAKRLVAEGKAYPCFCTAEELTALREKQEADKVVPGYYGEYVKCRDLSYEEIEANIKAGKPYVLRFKSFGNSSNKIKFTDLIKGTIEITENDIDHVLLKSDGIPTYHFAHAVDDHLMRTTHVVRGEEWLSSLPYHIQLFTALGTRPGFHPHAAPRKSSCFPCPIFYLSVCKPRLLADRFPMGVSGGCHLGLLCHRAG
;
A
#
# COMPACT_ATOMS: atom_id res chain seq x y z
N MET A 1 21.99 -11.84 -15.78
CA MET A 1 22.15 -10.37 -15.72
C MET A 1 22.75 -10.00 -14.38
N ASP A 2 23.71 -9.06 -14.35
CA ASP A 2 24.22 -8.51 -13.08
C ASP A 2 23.23 -7.43 -12.59
N ASN A 3 22.38 -7.81 -11.63
CA ASN A 3 21.32 -6.94 -11.12
C ASN A 3 21.87 -5.77 -10.29
N ILE A 4 23.04 -5.91 -9.69
CA ILE A 4 23.71 -4.82 -8.96
C ILE A 4 24.10 -3.75 -9.94
N LYS A 5 24.79 -4.12 -11.04
CA LYS A 5 25.16 -3.20 -12.13
C LYS A 5 23.93 -2.52 -12.74
N LEU A 6 22.84 -3.28 -12.92
CA LEU A 6 21.59 -2.73 -13.39
C LEU A 6 21.01 -1.68 -12.43
N SER A 7 21.05 -1.96 -11.12
CA SER A 7 20.53 -1.03 -10.12
C SER A 7 21.32 0.30 -10.10
N GLU A 8 22.63 0.23 -10.31
CA GLU A 8 23.49 1.42 -10.42
C GLU A 8 23.21 2.22 -11.70
N LEU A 9 22.96 1.53 -12.82
CA LEU A 9 22.60 2.17 -14.08
C LEU A 9 21.26 2.92 -13.98
N LEU A 10 20.26 2.32 -13.35
CA LEU A 10 18.92 2.91 -13.21
C LEU A 10 18.86 4.02 -12.14
N PHE A 11 19.68 3.90 -11.09
CA PHE A 11 19.72 4.82 -9.96
C PHE A 11 21.15 5.27 -9.67
N PRO A 12 21.73 6.10 -10.56
CA PRO A 12 23.16 6.49 -10.47
C PRO A 12 23.45 7.46 -9.33
N ALA A 13 22.43 8.16 -8.81
CA ALA A 13 22.64 9.11 -7.74
C ALA A 13 22.98 8.40 -6.42
N GLU A 14 23.94 8.98 -5.70
CA GLU A 14 24.21 8.59 -4.32
C GLU A 14 23.01 8.95 -3.45
N GLY A 15 22.47 7.99 -2.74
CA GLY A 15 21.34 8.14 -1.83
C GLY A 15 21.52 7.27 -0.59
N LYS A 16 20.63 7.44 0.37
CA LYS A 16 20.60 6.58 1.54
C LYS A 16 20.18 5.16 1.15
N SER A 17 20.74 4.16 1.80
CA SER A 17 20.37 2.77 1.57
C SER A 17 19.07 2.38 2.29
N CYS A 18 18.50 1.24 1.96
CA CYS A 18 17.35 0.71 2.69
C CYS A 18 17.68 0.44 4.16
N GLU A 19 18.87 -0.06 4.44
CA GLU A 19 19.35 -0.33 5.79
C GLU A 19 19.37 0.94 6.63
N TYR A 20 19.81 2.06 6.06
CA TYR A 20 19.74 3.36 6.72
C TYR A 20 18.30 3.71 7.15
N TYR A 21 17.31 3.48 6.28
CA TYR A 21 15.91 3.75 6.61
C TYR A 21 15.32 2.74 7.60
N GLU A 22 15.77 1.48 7.56
CA GLU A 22 15.39 0.49 8.57
C GLU A 22 15.90 0.87 9.98
N GLU A 23 17.12 1.41 10.06
CA GLU A 23 17.71 1.90 11.31
C GLU A 23 17.06 3.22 11.76
N LEU A 24 16.72 4.12 10.81
CA LEU A 24 16.05 5.39 11.10
C LEU A 24 14.64 5.19 11.66
N TYR A 25 13.95 4.16 11.19
CA TYR A 25 12.60 3.80 11.62
C TYR A 25 12.60 2.44 12.32
N PRO A 26 13.11 2.34 13.56
CA PRO A 26 13.19 1.09 14.29
C PRO A 26 11.80 0.54 14.67
N ALA A 27 11.75 -0.63 15.26
CA ALA A 27 10.52 -1.14 15.86
C ALA A 27 10.01 -0.16 16.93
N ARG A 28 8.69 0.10 16.94
CA ARG A 28 8.07 1.00 17.92
C ARG A 28 8.16 0.41 19.33
N ASN A 29 8.54 1.20 20.29
CA ASN A 29 8.54 0.81 21.70
C ASN A 29 7.13 0.95 22.28
N LEU A 30 6.29 -0.05 22.05
CA LEU A 30 4.89 -0.09 22.45
C LEU A 30 4.60 -1.33 23.32
N PRO A 31 3.54 -1.30 24.14
CA PRO A 31 3.09 -2.46 24.91
C PRO A 31 2.84 -3.68 24.00
N GLU A 32 2.99 -4.88 24.56
CA GLU A 32 2.66 -6.11 23.84
C GLU A 32 1.18 -6.11 23.39
N GLY A 33 0.94 -6.43 22.12
CA GLY A 33 -0.40 -6.43 21.52
C GLY A 33 -0.90 -5.04 21.07
N ALA A 34 -0.11 -3.98 21.28
CA ALA A 34 -0.44 -2.64 20.79
C ALA A 34 -0.55 -2.63 19.25
N LYS A 35 -1.54 -1.93 18.75
CA LYS A 35 -1.84 -1.88 17.32
C LYS A 35 -1.45 -0.52 16.73
N VAL A 36 -0.73 -0.55 15.64
CA VAL A 36 -0.39 0.64 14.85
C VAL A 36 -1.30 0.65 13.63
N THR A 37 -2.12 1.67 13.54
CA THR A 37 -3.07 1.87 12.44
C THR A 37 -2.87 3.24 11.80
N ARG A 38 -3.41 3.42 10.61
CA ARG A 38 -3.34 4.71 9.91
C ARG A 38 -4.62 5.03 9.16
N PHE A 39 -4.85 6.31 9.00
CA PHE A 39 -5.68 6.86 7.95
C PHE A 39 -4.78 7.47 6.89
N ALA A 40 -5.03 7.13 5.62
CA ALA A 40 -4.13 7.47 4.52
C ALA A 40 -4.94 8.00 3.32
N PRO A 41 -5.51 9.23 3.44
CA PRO A 41 -6.29 9.83 2.38
C PRO A 41 -5.39 10.49 1.32
N SER A 42 -5.91 10.51 0.07
CA SER A 42 -5.39 11.45 -0.92
C SER A 42 -6.01 12.83 -0.69
N PRO A 43 -5.24 13.93 -0.85
CA PRO A 43 -5.72 15.30 -0.58
C PRO A 43 -6.60 15.82 -1.73
N THR A 44 -7.63 15.06 -2.12
CA THR A 44 -8.46 15.33 -3.30
C THR A 44 -9.75 16.10 -2.99
N GLY A 45 -9.91 16.60 -1.78
CA GLY A 45 -11.08 17.38 -1.36
C GLY A 45 -11.69 16.97 -0.02
N PHE A 46 -12.97 17.24 0.15
CA PHE A 46 -13.66 17.11 1.42
C PHE A 46 -13.73 15.69 1.96
N VAL A 47 -13.67 15.58 3.28
CA VAL A 47 -13.92 14.32 3.99
C VAL A 47 -15.36 13.88 3.75
N HIS A 48 -15.54 12.75 3.08
CA HIS A 48 -16.86 12.15 2.92
C HIS A 48 -17.24 11.33 4.16
N PHE A 49 -18.50 11.32 4.51
CA PHE A 49 -19.04 10.51 5.62
C PHE A 49 -18.65 9.03 5.54
N GLY A 50 -18.48 8.49 4.32
CA GLY A 50 -18.00 7.12 4.09
C GLY A 50 -16.56 6.87 4.57
N GLY A 51 -15.75 7.93 4.70
CA GLY A 51 -14.39 7.86 5.27
C GLY A 51 -14.36 7.86 6.80
N LEU A 52 -15.41 8.36 7.46
CA LEU A 52 -15.45 8.47 8.92
C LEU A 52 -15.43 7.11 9.61
N PHE A 53 -16.17 6.12 9.06
CA PHE A 53 -16.25 4.79 9.68
C PHE A 53 -14.89 4.06 9.73
N PRO A 54 -14.13 3.91 8.61
CA PRO A 54 -12.79 3.32 8.69
C PRO A 54 -11.85 4.06 9.64
N VAL A 55 -11.93 5.39 9.69
CA VAL A 55 -11.11 6.22 10.59
C VAL A 55 -11.41 5.92 12.05
N LEU A 56 -12.70 5.86 12.43
CA LEU A 56 -13.12 5.49 13.77
C LEU A 56 -12.63 4.09 14.17
N VAL A 57 -12.69 3.13 13.24
CA VAL A 57 -12.18 1.78 13.49
C VAL A 57 -10.67 1.80 13.70
N CYS A 58 -9.92 2.53 12.87
CA CYS A 58 -8.47 2.67 13.01
C CYS A 58 -8.10 3.27 14.37
N GLU A 59 -8.72 4.40 14.71
CA GLU A 59 -8.46 5.11 15.97
C GLU A 59 -8.76 4.22 17.18
N ARG A 60 -9.93 3.57 17.22
CA ARG A 60 -10.33 2.70 18.34
C ARG A 60 -9.42 1.48 18.48
N LEU A 61 -9.04 0.84 17.37
CA LEU A 61 -8.11 -0.29 17.39
C LEU A 61 -6.75 0.09 17.98
N ALA A 62 -6.22 1.25 17.60
CA ALA A 62 -4.95 1.75 18.13
C ALA A 62 -5.08 2.12 19.61
N HIS A 63 -5.94 3.05 19.95
CA HIS A 63 -6.00 3.62 21.29
C HIS A 63 -6.46 2.62 22.35
N GLN A 64 -7.42 1.72 22.03
CA GLN A 64 -7.84 0.68 22.97
C GLN A 64 -6.75 -0.37 23.27
N SER A 65 -5.75 -0.49 22.37
CA SER A 65 -4.62 -1.41 22.57
C SER A 65 -3.36 -0.73 23.14
N GLY A 66 -3.41 0.57 23.42
CA GLY A 66 -2.23 1.35 23.82
C GLY A 66 -1.24 1.57 22.67
N GLY A 67 -1.73 1.52 21.44
CA GLY A 67 -0.95 1.69 20.22
C GLY A 67 -0.99 3.10 19.65
N VAL A 68 -0.73 3.23 18.36
CA VAL A 68 -0.57 4.51 17.64
C VAL A 68 -1.52 4.58 16.46
N PHE A 69 -2.23 5.69 16.34
CA PHE A 69 -3.03 6.05 15.18
C PHE A 69 -2.46 7.28 14.48
N TYR A 70 -1.99 7.12 13.23
CA TYR A 70 -1.37 8.21 12.49
C TYR A 70 -2.10 8.57 11.20
N LEU A 71 -1.91 9.82 10.75
CA LEU A 71 -2.37 10.31 9.46
C LEU A 71 -1.18 10.39 8.49
N ARG A 72 -1.32 9.78 7.33
CA ARG A 72 -0.40 9.90 6.21
C ARG A 72 -1.12 10.45 4.99
N ILE A 73 -0.60 11.51 4.39
CA ILE A 73 -1.16 12.11 3.17
C ILE A 73 -0.56 11.40 1.95
N GLU A 74 -1.43 10.84 1.11
CA GLU A 74 -1.06 10.12 -0.10
C GLU A 74 -1.29 11.01 -1.34
N ASP A 75 -0.32 11.88 -1.60
CA ASP A 75 -0.31 12.93 -2.62
C ASP A 75 0.54 12.58 -3.86
N THR A 76 0.75 11.29 -4.14
CA THR A 76 1.52 10.83 -5.31
C THR A 76 0.82 11.11 -6.66
N ASP A 77 -0.40 11.63 -6.65
CA ASP A 77 -1.13 12.13 -7.82
C ASP A 77 -1.42 13.64 -7.68
N SER A 78 -0.41 14.44 -7.97
CA SER A 78 -0.44 15.91 -7.84
C SER A 78 -1.53 16.62 -8.68
N LYS A 79 -2.12 15.93 -9.68
CA LYS A 79 -3.15 16.51 -10.55
C LYS A 79 -4.49 16.76 -9.84
N ARG A 80 -4.68 16.20 -8.66
CA ARG A 80 -5.93 16.25 -7.89
C ARG A 80 -5.79 16.91 -6.52
N GLU A 81 -4.63 17.50 -6.24
CA GLU A 81 -4.34 18.10 -4.95
C GLU A 81 -5.12 19.41 -4.79
N VAL A 82 -5.77 19.58 -3.63
CA VAL A 82 -6.47 20.80 -3.23
C VAL A 82 -5.68 21.44 -2.10
N GLU A 83 -5.26 22.67 -2.28
CA GLU A 83 -4.51 23.43 -1.28
C GLU A 83 -5.30 23.55 0.04
N GLY A 84 -4.65 23.23 1.15
CA GLY A 84 -5.27 23.28 2.49
C GLY A 84 -6.12 22.07 2.87
N ALA A 85 -6.42 21.16 1.93
CA ALA A 85 -7.25 19.98 2.20
C ALA A 85 -6.75 19.12 3.36
N GLU A 86 -5.45 19.06 3.57
CA GLU A 86 -4.81 18.28 4.63
C GLU A 86 -5.16 18.81 6.03
N THR A 87 -5.06 20.13 6.19
CA THR A 87 -5.42 20.80 7.45
C THR A 87 -6.91 20.67 7.73
N ASP A 88 -7.74 20.76 6.69
CA ASP A 88 -9.18 20.62 6.81
C ASP A 88 -9.59 19.19 7.15
N ILE A 89 -8.87 18.18 6.61
CA ILE A 89 -9.05 16.76 6.99
C ILE A 89 -8.81 16.60 8.50
N ILE A 90 -7.70 17.12 9.03
CA ILE A 90 -7.37 16.99 10.45
C ILE A 90 -8.42 17.68 11.31
N LYS A 91 -8.74 18.94 11.04
CA LYS A 91 -9.75 19.69 11.77
C LYS A 91 -11.13 19.05 11.74
N ALA A 92 -11.52 18.51 10.58
CA ALA A 92 -12.78 17.79 10.43
C ALA A 92 -12.85 16.57 11.37
N PHE A 93 -11.80 15.75 11.41
CA PHE A 93 -11.78 14.56 12.28
C PHE A 93 -11.67 14.94 13.77
N GLU A 94 -10.90 15.95 14.10
CA GLU A 94 -10.80 16.47 15.47
C GLU A 94 -12.17 16.97 16.00
N SER A 95 -12.99 17.59 15.14
CA SER A 95 -14.35 18.00 15.49
C SER A 95 -15.29 16.83 15.86
N PHE A 96 -14.97 15.63 15.37
CA PHE A 96 -15.64 14.37 15.75
C PHE A 96 -14.98 13.67 16.94
N GLY A 97 -14.00 14.31 17.59
CA GLY A 97 -13.27 13.74 18.73
C GLY A 97 -12.24 12.67 18.33
N ILE A 98 -11.90 12.57 17.04
CA ILE A 98 -10.86 11.68 16.54
C ILE A 98 -9.52 12.40 16.60
N ARG A 99 -8.53 11.78 17.24
CA ARG A 99 -7.19 12.37 17.40
C ARG A 99 -6.14 11.49 16.76
N PHE A 100 -5.29 12.12 15.96
CA PHE A 100 -4.09 11.48 15.43
C PHE A 100 -2.93 11.67 16.39
N ASP A 101 -2.22 10.60 16.71
CA ASP A 101 -1.01 10.67 17.54
C ASP A 101 0.15 11.26 16.75
N GLU A 102 0.21 10.96 15.44
CA GLU A 102 1.24 11.43 14.52
C GLU A 102 0.60 11.92 13.21
N SER A 103 1.09 13.02 12.65
CA SER A 103 0.59 13.60 11.41
C SER A 103 1.54 14.65 10.85
N ILE A 104 1.20 15.24 9.70
CA ILE A 104 1.93 16.41 9.15
C ILE A 104 1.92 17.62 10.08
N ILE A 105 0.93 17.74 10.98
CA ILE A 105 0.82 18.86 11.95
C ILE A 105 1.47 18.50 13.27
N HIS A 106 1.16 17.31 13.81
CA HIS A 106 1.65 16.88 15.12
C HIS A 106 3.11 16.39 15.07
N GLY A 107 3.64 16.10 13.88
CA GLY A 107 4.94 15.45 13.74
C GLY A 107 4.91 14.00 14.19
N GLY A 108 6.09 13.49 14.56
CA GLY A 108 6.31 12.12 15.05
C GLY A 108 7.63 11.57 14.54
N GLU A 109 8.07 10.44 15.10
CA GLU A 109 9.39 9.84 14.80
C GLU A 109 9.44 9.09 13.46
N TYR A 110 8.28 8.79 12.86
CA TYR A 110 8.17 8.00 11.63
C TYR A 110 7.83 8.85 10.38
N GLY A 111 7.94 10.18 10.51
CA GLY A 111 7.76 11.12 9.40
C GLY A 111 8.85 11.04 8.32
N PRO A 112 8.71 11.80 7.23
CA PRO A 112 7.58 12.67 6.88
C PRO A 112 6.26 11.92 6.69
N TYR A 113 5.14 12.62 7.02
CA TYR A 113 3.79 12.03 6.90
C TYR A 113 3.08 12.44 5.60
N ARG A 114 3.83 12.94 4.62
CA ARG A 114 3.40 13.23 3.26
C ARG A 114 4.23 12.39 2.30
N GLN A 115 3.60 11.71 1.35
CA GLN A 115 4.31 10.79 0.45
C GLN A 115 5.25 11.50 -0.52
N SER A 116 4.91 12.70 -1.00
CA SER A 116 5.80 13.48 -1.86
C SER A 116 7.15 13.82 -1.21
N ASP A 117 7.17 13.97 0.13
CA ASP A 117 8.39 14.24 0.91
C ASP A 117 9.25 12.98 1.13
N ARG A 118 8.79 11.80 0.71
CA ARG A 118 9.44 10.50 0.92
C ARG A 118 10.06 9.91 -0.35
N LYS A 119 10.22 10.69 -1.39
CA LYS A 119 10.71 10.24 -2.70
C LYS A 119 12.03 9.47 -2.62
N GLU A 120 12.99 9.94 -1.82
CA GLU A 120 14.29 9.27 -1.65
C GLU A 120 14.14 7.88 -1.03
N ILE A 121 13.22 7.71 -0.11
CA ILE A 121 12.89 6.42 0.51
C ILE A 121 12.42 5.44 -0.56
N TYR A 122 11.45 5.83 -1.37
CA TYR A 122 10.93 4.97 -2.45
C TYR A 122 12.01 4.62 -3.47
N THR A 123 12.89 5.57 -3.79
CA THR A 123 14.03 5.33 -4.68
C THR A 123 14.99 4.29 -4.11
N ALA A 124 15.31 4.36 -2.81
CA ALA A 124 16.18 3.38 -2.15
C ALA A 124 15.59 1.96 -2.20
N PHE A 125 14.30 1.82 -1.89
CA PHE A 125 13.62 0.54 -1.94
C PHE A 125 13.45 0.01 -3.37
N ALA A 126 13.20 0.87 -4.35
CA ALA A 126 13.17 0.50 -5.76
C ALA A 126 14.54 0.00 -6.24
N LYS A 127 15.62 0.71 -5.89
CA LYS A 127 17.01 0.31 -6.20
C LYS A 127 17.33 -1.07 -5.62
N ARG A 128 16.96 -1.32 -4.36
CA ARG A 128 17.12 -2.63 -3.72
C ARG A 128 16.36 -3.73 -4.48
N LEU A 129 15.09 -3.49 -4.83
CA LEU A 129 14.30 -4.49 -5.57
C LEU A 129 14.92 -4.82 -6.94
N VAL A 130 15.53 -3.85 -7.62
CA VAL A 130 16.28 -4.09 -8.86
C VAL A 130 17.54 -4.91 -8.58
N ALA A 131 18.33 -4.54 -7.58
CA ALA A 131 19.55 -5.27 -7.20
C ALA A 131 19.25 -6.73 -6.80
N GLU A 132 18.10 -6.99 -6.22
CA GLU A 132 17.62 -8.34 -5.88
C GLU A 132 16.95 -9.08 -7.06
N GLY A 133 16.85 -8.46 -8.24
CA GLY A 133 16.20 -9.04 -9.42
C GLY A 133 14.67 -9.13 -9.31
N LYS A 134 14.07 -8.40 -8.38
CA LYS A 134 12.63 -8.37 -8.14
C LYS A 134 11.90 -7.23 -8.89
N ALA A 135 12.66 -6.36 -9.56
CA ALA A 135 12.11 -5.29 -10.38
C ALA A 135 12.98 -5.08 -11.63
N TYR A 136 12.39 -4.54 -12.69
CA TYR A 136 13.04 -4.30 -13.96
C TYR A 136 12.44 -3.10 -14.69
N PRO A 137 13.20 -2.42 -15.59
CA PRO A 137 12.70 -1.32 -16.39
C PRO A 137 11.85 -1.83 -17.56
N CYS A 138 10.72 -1.18 -17.81
CA CYS A 138 9.83 -1.46 -18.92
C CYS A 138 9.74 -0.25 -19.83
N PHE A 139 10.12 -0.40 -21.09
CA PHE A 139 10.17 0.65 -22.12
C PHE A 139 8.95 0.64 -23.06
N CYS A 140 7.92 -0.14 -22.74
CA CYS A 140 6.70 -0.19 -23.57
C CYS A 140 6.02 1.19 -23.59
N THR A 141 5.63 1.64 -24.79
CA THR A 141 4.87 2.87 -24.96
C THR A 141 3.39 2.69 -24.58
N ALA A 142 2.65 3.79 -24.45
CA ALA A 142 1.22 3.75 -24.18
C ALA A 142 0.46 3.04 -25.31
N GLU A 143 0.88 3.26 -26.57
CA GLU A 143 0.30 2.64 -27.76
C GLU A 143 0.53 1.11 -27.76
N GLU A 144 1.75 0.66 -27.43
CA GLU A 144 2.05 -0.77 -27.30
C GLU A 144 1.24 -1.45 -26.22
N LEU A 145 1.05 -0.79 -25.08
CA LEU A 145 0.24 -1.32 -23.98
C LEU A 145 -1.25 -1.34 -24.33
N THR A 146 -1.73 -0.36 -25.09
CA THR A 146 -3.11 -0.33 -25.60
C THR A 146 -3.34 -1.47 -26.58
N ALA A 147 -2.46 -1.65 -27.58
CA ALA A 147 -2.55 -2.76 -28.55
C ALA A 147 -2.46 -4.14 -27.86
N LEU A 148 -1.63 -4.25 -26.80
CA LEU A 148 -1.56 -5.46 -25.99
C LEU A 148 -2.91 -5.77 -25.32
N ARG A 149 -3.53 -4.74 -24.71
CA ARG A 149 -4.83 -4.87 -24.06
C ARG A 149 -5.92 -5.29 -25.03
N GLU A 150 -5.99 -4.63 -26.19
CA GLU A 150 -6.95 -4.96 -27.26
C GLU A 150 -6.79 -6.41 -27.73
N LYS A 151 -5.55 -6.88 -27.91
CA LYS A 151 -5.26 -8.29 -28.24
C LYS A 151 -5.77 -9.22 -27.13
N GLN A 152 -5.48 -8.95 -25.87
CA GLN A 152 -5.92 -9.78 -24.74
C GLN A 152 -7.45 -9.82 -24.63
N GLU A 153 -8.13 -8.71 -24.87
CA GLU A 153 -9.60 -8.63 -24.90
C GLU A 153 -10.17 -9.47 -26.04
N ALA A 154 -9.55 -9.43 -27.24
CA ALA A 154 -9.93 -10.27 -28.38
C ALA A 154 -9.72 -11.77 -28.11
N ASP A 155 -8.62 -12.12 -27.45
CA ASP A 155 -8.28 -13.48 -27.02
C ASP A 155 -9.09 -13.94 -25.78
N LYS A 156 -9.94 -13.06 -25.21
CA LYS A 156 -10.78 -13.30 -24.01
C LYS A 156 -9.96 -13.69 -22.77
N VAL A 157 -8.76 -13.17 -22.65
CA VAL A 157 -7.94 -13.29 -21.45
C VAL A 157 -7.98 -12.00 -20.63
N VAL A 158 -7.67 -12.11 -19.36
CA VAL A 158 -7.67 -10.93 -18.45
C VAL A 158 -6.57 -9.95 -18.89
N PRO A 159 -6.88 -8.69 -19.18
CA PRO A 159 -5.87 -7.71 -19.56
C PRO A 159 -4.85 -7.48 -18.44
N GLY A 160 -3.55 -7.49 -18.79
CA GLY A 160 -2.47 -7.29 -17.84
C GLY A 160 -1.09 -7.51 -18.46
N TYR A 161 -0.05 -7.17 -17.72
CA TYR A 161 1.33 -7.36 -18.15
C TYR A 161 1.92 -8.57 -17.42
N TYR A 162 1.73 -9.76 -17.99
CA TYR A 162 2.09 -11.06 -17.40
C TYR A 162 2.35 -12.12 -18.47
N GLY A 163 2.96 -13.24 -18.09
CA GLY A 163 3.17 -14.40 -18.94
C GLY A 163 3.90 -14.09 -20.24
N GLU A 164 3.38 -14.53 -21.37
CA GLU A 164 3.93 -14.28 -22.71
C GLU A 164 3.78 -12.84 -23.20
N TYR A 165 2.97 -12.04 -22.50
CA TYR A 165 2.73 -10.64 -22.84
C TYR A 165 3.79 -9.69 -22.30
N VAL A 166 4.79 -10.19 -21.56
CA VAL A 166 5.83 -9.39 -20.93
C VAL A 166 7.04 -9.24 -21.85
N LYS A 167 7.16 -8.13 -22.56
CA LYS A 167 8.25 -7.88 -23.52
C LYS A 167 9.58 -7.50 -22.86
N CYS A 168 9.55 -6.76 -21.74
CA CYS A 168 10.75 -6.15 -21.16
C CYS A 168 11.35 -6.91 -19.98
N ARG A 169 10.69 -7.97 -19.51
CA ARG A 169 11.09 -8.70 -18.29
C ARG A 169 12.46 -9.38 -18.42
N ASP A 170 12.79 -9.84 -19.60
CA ASP A 170 13.96 -10.65 -19.87
C ASP A 170 14.95 -9.97 -20.83
N LEU A 171 14.89 -8.61 -20.94
CA LEU A 171 15.89 -7.84 -21.67
C LEU A 171 17.26 -8.04 -21.05
N SER A 172 18.29 -8.12 -21.90
CA SER A 172 19.69 -8.15 -21.46
C SER A 172 20.13 -6.80 -20.91
N TYR A 173 21.24 -6.79 -20.16
CA TYR A 173 21.83 -5.54 -19.66
C TYR A 173 22.16 -4.58 -20.79
N GLU A 174 22.71 -5.09 -21.89
CA GLU A 174 23.14 -4.33 -23.09
C GLU A 174 21.93 -3.68 -23.77
N GLU A 175 20.81 -4.39 -23.88
CA GLU A 175 19.56 -3.85 -24.44
C GLU A 175 18.99 -2.74 -23.57
N ILE A 176 18.99 -2.95 -22.25
CA ILE A 176 18.53 -1.93 -21.28
C ILE A 176 19.43 -0.70 -21.35
N GLU A 177 20.75 -0.88 -21.31
CA GLU A 177 21.72 0.20 -21.40
C GLU A 177 21.57 1.00 -22.71
N ALA A 178 21.38 0.31 -23.83
CA ALA A 178 21.15 0.94 -25.13
C ALA A 178 19.87 1.77 -25.15
N ASN A 179 18.78 1.26 -24.57
CA ASN A 179 17.53 2.00 -24.47
C ASN A 179 17.66 3.25 -23.60
N ILE A 180 18.39 3.17 -22.47
CA ILE A 180 18.65 4.31 -21.58
C ILE A 180 19.52 5.35 -22.27
N LYS A 181 20.62 4.92 -22.95
CA LYS A 181 21.51 5.83 -23.73
C LYS A 181 20.75 6.50 -24.87
N ALA A 182 19.75 5.85 -25.45
CA ALA A 182 18.86 6.43 -26.44
C ALA A 182 17.81 7.40 -25.86
N GLY A 183 17.80 7.60 -24.54
CA GLY A 183 16.85 8.50 -23.85
C GLY A 183 15.40 7.98 -23.84
N LYS A 184 15.17 6.68 -24.02
CA LYS A 184 13.82 6.13 -23.97
C LYS A 184 13.27 6.20 -22.55
N PRO A 185 12.07 6.75 -22.36
CA PRO A 185 11.42 6.75 -21.05
C PRO A 185 11.08 5.31 -20.65
N TYR A 186 11.14 5.04 -19.35
CA TYR A 186 10.76 3.76 -18.81
C TYR A 186 9.98 3.90 -17.51
N VAL A 187 9.21 2.88 -17.18
CA VAL A 187 8.62 2.67 -15.85
C VAL A 187 9.35 1.51 -15.17
N LEU A 188 9.41 1.52 -13.84
CA LEU A 188 9.92 0.36 -13.11
C LEU A 188 8.75 -0.58 -12.79
N ARG A 189 8.86 -1.85 -13.16
CA ARG A 189 7.87 -2.88 -12.84
C ARG A 189 8.38 -3.85 -11.79
N PHE A 190 7.47 -4.28 -10.94
CA PHE A 190 7.66 -5.42 -10.06
C PHE A 190 7.66 -6.71 -10.87
N LYS A 191 8.63 -7.57 -10.63
CA LYS A 191 8.68 -8.91 -11.22
C LYS A 191 7.86 -9.85 -10.35
N SER A 192 6.59 -10.04 -10.69
CA SER A 192 5.72 -10.94 -9.95
C SER A 192 6.29 -12.36 -9.93
N PHE A 193 6.21 -13.01 -8.78
CA PHE A 193 6.63 -14.38 -8.58
C PHE A 193 5.44 -15.33 -8.31
N GLY A 194 4.21 -14.84 -8.44
CA GLY A 194 3.00 -15.65 -8.30
C GLY A 194 2.56 -16.30 -9.60
N ASN A 195 1.58 -17.15 -9.48
CA ASN A 195 0.96 -17.86 -10.58
C ASN A 195 -0.56 -17.85 -10.41
N SER A 196 -1.28 -17.31 -11.38
CA SER A 196 -2.75 -17.21 -11.36
C SER A 196 -3.49 -18.55 -11.34
N SER A 197 -2.79 -19.66 -11.58
CA SER A 197 -3.34 -21.00 -11.38
C SER A 197 -3.37 -21.43 -9.92
N ASN A 198 -2.64 -20.72 -9.04
CA ASN A 198 -2.57 -21.00 -7.62
C ASN A 198 -3.50 -20.09 -6.83
N LYS A 199 -3.83 -20.54 -5.62
CA LYS A 199 -4.54 -19.73 -4.63
C LYS A 199 -3.72 -19.60 -3.36
N ILE A 200 -3.76 -18.42 -2.76
CA ILE A 200 -3.20 -18.15 -1.44
C ILE A 200 -4.33 -18.07 -0.42
N LYS A 201 -4.07 -18.60 0.77
CA LYS A 201 -4.94 -18.43 1.93
C LYS A 201 -4.43 -17.27 2.75
N PHE A 202 -5.34 -16.38 3.06
CA PHE A 202 -5.08 -15.19 3.87
C PHE A 202 -6.13 -15.10 4.98
N THR A 203 -5.73 -14.69 6.18
CA THR A 203 -6.66 -14.49 7.30
C THR A 203 -6.94 -13.00 7.45
N ASP A 204 -8.16 -12.60 7.09
CA ASP A 204 -8.71 -11.28 7.42
C ASP A 204 -9.33 -11.35 8.81
N LEU A 205 -9.11 -10.35 9.65
CA LEU A 205 -9.56 -10.36 11.04
C LEU A 205 -11.09 -10.24 11.20
N ILE A 206 -11.80 -9.81 10.14
CA ILE A 206 -13.26 -9.69 10.15
C ILE A 206 -13.91 -10.84 9.37
N LYS A 207 -13.37 -11.12 8.17
CA LYS A 207 -13.95 -12.12 7.25
C LYS A 207 -13.43 -13.53 7.49
N GLY A 208 -12.43 -13.70 8.36
CA GLY A 208 -11.79 -14.99 8.59
C GLY A 208 -10.88 -15.39 7.42
N THR A 209 -10.75 -16.68 7.18
CA THR A 209 -9.87 -17.19 6.12
C THR A 209 -10.48 -16.93 4.74
N ILE A 210 -9.76 -16.20 3.91
CA ILE A 210 -10.09 -15.91 2.52
C ILE A 210 -9.12 -16.67 1.62
N GLU A 211 -9.63 -17.24 0.54
CA GLU A 211 -8.85 -17.89 -0.49
C GLU A 211 -8.93 -17.06 -1.77
N ILE A 212 -7.81 -16.54 -2.23
CA ILE A 212 -7.71 -15.66 -3.40
C ILE A 212 -6.63 -16.14 -4.36
N THR A 213 -6.83 -15.86 -5.65
CA THR A 213 -5.84 -16.18 -6.70
C THR A 213 -4.56 -15.38 -6.50
N GLU A 214 -3.39 -16.02 -6.68
CA GLU A 214 -2.11 -15.31 -6.66
C GLU A 214 -2.04 -14.25 -7.78
N ASN A 215 -1.30 -13.18 -7.51
CA ASN A 215 -1.00 -12.19 -8.53
C ASN A 215 0.15 -12.66 -9.42
N ASP A 216 -0.06 -12.67 -10.74
CA ASP A 216 0.98 -12.92 -11.73
C ASP A 216 1.30 -11.69 -12.59
N ILE A 217 0.60 -10.58 -12.39
CA ILE A 217 0.78 -9.34 -13.12
C ILE A 217 2.00 -8.57 -12.61
N ASP A 218 2.83 -8.10 -13.52
CA ASP A 218 3.97 -7.22 -13.24
C ASP A 218 3.51 -5.76 -13.14
N HIS A 219 3.07 -5.37 -11.96
CA HIS A 219 2.59 -4.01 -11.70
C HIS A 219 3.72 -2.97 -11.72
N VAL A 220 3.38 -1.75 -12.10
CA VAL A 220 4.31 -0.62 -12.06
C VAL A 220 4.59 -0.22 -10.61
N LEU A 221 5.87 -0.08 -10.25
CA LEU A 221 6.34 0.44 -8.97
C LEU A 221 6.58 1.96 -9.04
N LEU A 222 7.42 2.37 -10.02
CA LEU A 222 7.72 3.78 -10.29
C LEU A 222 7.26 4.15 -11.69
N LYS A 223 6.62 5.30 -11.79
CA LYS A 223 6.26 5.93 -13.07
C LYS A 223 7.52 6.47 -13.77
N SER A 224 7.39 6.89 -15.02
CA SER A 224 8.53 7.44 -15.81
C SER A 224 9.13 8.73 -15.25
N ASP A 225 8.39 9.45 -14.41
CA ASP A 225 8.84 10.63 -13.67
C ASP A 225 9.52 10.29 -12.32
N GLY A 226 9.63 8.99 -12.00
CA GLY A 226 10.19 8.49 -10.75
C GLY A 226 9.23 8.56 -9.56
N ILE A 227 7.99 8.99 -9.76
CA ILE A 227 6.96 9.00 -8.72
C ILE A 227 6.46 7.58 -8.49
N PRO A 228 6.36 7.10 -7.25
CA PRO A 228 5.84 5.77 -6.96
C PRO A 228 4.35 5.67 -7.30
N THR A 229 3.92 4.46 -7.65
CA THR A 229 2.49 4.15 -7.67
C THR A 229 1.98 4.02 -6.24
N TYR A 230 0.67 4.23 -6.08
CA TYR A 230 -0.02 4.06 -4.80
C TYR A 230 0.35 2.77 -4.07
N HIS A 231 0.31 1.64 -4.77
CA HIS A 231 0.57 0.33 -4.17
C HIS A 231 2.00 0.20 -3.62
N PHE A 232 2.98 0.72 -4.34
CA PHE A 232 4.37 0.66 -3.90
C PHE A 232 4.64 1.62 -2.75
N ALA A 233 4.21 2.88 -2.86
CA ALA A 233 4.36 3.87 -1.80
C ALA A 233 3.74 3.39 -0.50
N HIS A 234 2.48 2.95 -0.56
CA HIS A 234 1.77 2.41 0.59
C HIS A 234 2.51 1.22 1.24
N ALA A 235 3.04 0.27 0.45
CA ALA A 235 3.72 -0.89 1.00
C ALA A 235 5.03 -0.52 1.71
N VAL A 236 5.84 0.38 1.12
CA VAL A 236 7.07 0.89 1.72
C VAL A 236 6.78 1.67 3.00
N ASP A 237 5.76 2.52 2.97
CA ASP A 237 5.40 3.34 4.12
C ASP A 237 4.85 2.52 5.27
N ASP A 238 3.90 1.63 5.02
CA ASP A 238 3.33 0.78 6.07
C ASP A 238 4.42 -0.13 6.69
N HIS A 239 5.41 -0.56 5.88
CA HIS A 239 6.58 -1.29 6.37
C HIS A 239 7.44 -0.43 7.30
N LEU A 240 7.87 0.76 6.87
CA LEU A 240 8.78 1.62 7.64
C LEU A 240 8.10 2.33 8.81
N MET A 241 6.84 2.73 8.67
CA MET A 241 6.05 3.33 9.76
C MET A 241 5.58 2.30 10.78
N ARG A 242 5.94 1.02 10.57
CA ARG A 242 5.62 -0.10 11.48
C ARG A 242 4.13 -0.29 11.70
N THR A 243 3.35 -0.11 10.62
CA THR A 243 1.92 -0.39 10.64
C THR A 243 1.67 -1.86 10.93
N THR A 244 0.82 -2.17 11.89
CA THR A 244 0.48 -3.55 12.25
C THR A 244 -0.88 -3.96 11.71
N HIS A 245 -1.82 -3.03 11.60
CA HIS A 245 -3.19 -3.31 11.19
C HIS A 245 -3.63 -2.35 10.08
N VAL A 246 -4.05 -2.90 8.96
CA VAL A 246 -4.55 -2.17 7.80
C VAL A 246 -6.05 -2.35 7.69
N VAL A 247 -6.80 -1.29 7.97
CA VAL A 247 -8.27 -1.26 7.81
C VAL A 247 -8.60 -0.72 6.43
N ARG A 248 -9.40 -1.45 5.66
CA ARG A 248 -9.79 -1.08 4.29
C ARG A 248 -11.21 -1.51 3.95
N GLY A 249 -11.79 -0.88 2.94
CA GLY A 249 -13.00 -1.36 2.32
C GLY A 249 -12.79 -2.68 1.55
N GLU A 250 -13.85 -3.45 1.37
CA GLU A 250 -13.82 -4.74 0.65
C GLU A 250 -13.37 -4.62 -0.80
N GLU A 251 -13.56 -3.47 -1.41
CA GLU A 251 -13.12 -3.18 -2.78
C GLU A 251 -11.62 -3.36 -2.99
N TRP A 252 -10.84 -3.32 -1.92
CA TRP A 252 -9.38 -3.51 -1.96
C TRP A 252 -8.93 -4.96 -1.90
N LEU A 253 -9.85 -5.92 -1.70
CA LEU A 253 -9.51 -7.36 -1.66
C LEU A 253 -8.87 -7.84 -2.96
N SER A 254 -9.27 -7.29 -4.11
CA SER A 254 -8.68 -7.62 -5.41
C SER A 254 -7.19 -7.27 -5.52
N SER A 255 -6.73 -6.26 -4.77
CA SER A 255 -5.31 -5.85 -4.74
C SER A 255 -4.49 -6.59 -3.68
N LEU A 256 -5.13 -7.35 -2.81
CA LEU A 256 -4.46 -8.01 -1.69
C LEU A 256 -3.37 -9.01 -2.12
N PRO A 257 -3.53 -9.85 -3.15
CA PRO A 257 -2.47 -10.75 -3.61
C PRO A 257 -1.19 -10.02 -3.99
N TYR A 258 -1.32 -8.89 -4.68
CA TYR A 258 -0.19 -8.04 -5.04
C TYR A 258 0.46 -7.40 -3.81
N HIS A 259 -0.33 -6.90 -2.85
CA HIS A 259 0.22 -6.32 -1.62
C HIS A 259 0.99 -7.37 -0.81
N ILE A 260 0.49 -8.60 -0.71
CA ILE A 260 1.20 -9.71 -0.05
C ILE A 260 2.58 -9.93 -0.70
N GLN A 261 2.66 -9.93 -2.03
CA GLN A 261 3.92 -10.05 -2.74
C GLN A 261 4.86 -8.87 -2.47
N LEU A 262 4.36 -7.64 -2.50
CA LEU A 262 5.16 -6.44 -2.18
C LEU A 262 5.73 -6.51 -0.77
N PHE A 263 4.90 -6.76 0.24
CA PHE A 263 5.37 -6.89 1.62
C PHE A 263 6.39 -8.01 1.78
N THR A 264 6.19 -9.15 1.13
CA THR A 264 7.16 -10.25 1.12
C THR A 264 8.48 -9.80 0.49
N ALA A 265 8.44 -9.09 -0.63
CA ALA A 265 9.62 -8.59 -1.32
C ALA A 265 10.37 -7.54 -0.50
N LEU A 266 9.66 -6.73 0.29
CA LEU A 266 10.22 -5.74 1.22
C LEU A 266 10.74 -6.35 2.52
N GLY A 267 10.60 -7.67 2.73
CA GLY A 267 11.01 -8.34 3.95
C GLY A 267 9.99 -8.25 5.10
N THR A 268 8.82 -7.67 4.85
CA THR A 268 7.71 -7.65 5.80
C THR A 268 6.95 -8.98 5.72
N ARG A 269 6.59 -9.56 6.85
CA ARG A 269 5.68 -10.72 6.85
C ARG A 269 4.23 -10.21 6.88
N PRO A 270 3.45 -10.38 5.81
CA PRO A 270 2.01 -10.24 5.93
C PRO A 270 1.53 -11.28 6.95
N GLY A 271 0.59 -10.91 7.84
CA GLY A 271 0.16 -11.71 8.98
C GLY A 271 -0.28 -13.13 8.61
N PHE A 272 0.68 -14.04 8.60
CA PHE A 272 0.47 -15.47 8.39
C PHE A 272 0.65 -16.20 9.72
N HIS A 273 -0.45 -16.72 10.25
CA HIS A 273 -0.62 -17.73 11.28
C HIS A 273 0.04 -17.59 12.66
N PRO A 274 -0.75 -17.74 13.73
CA PRO A 274 -0.27 -17.82 15.13
C PRO A 274 0.52 -19.08 15.47
N HIS A 275 0.79 -19.99 14.53
CA HIS A 275 1.45 -21.29 14.81
C HIS A 275 2.85 -21.47 14.22
N ALA A 276 3.46 -20.46 13.63
CA ALA A 276 4.88 -20.54 13.30
C ALA A 276 5.69 -20.11 14.53
N ALA A 277 6.24 -21.07 15.26
CA ALA A 277 7.14 -20.83 16.37
C ALA A 277 8.25 -19.83 16.00
N PRO A 278 8.61 -18.87 16.88
CA PRO A 278 9.64 -17.90 16.61
C PRO A 278 10.99 -18.62 16.48
N ARG A 279 11.53 -18.67 15.27
CA ARG A 279 12.96 -19.00 15.12
C ARG A 279 13.75 -17.84 15.70
N LYS A 280 14.49 -18.10 16.76
CA LYS A 280 15.44 -17.16 17.37
C LYS A 280 16.49 -16.78 16.32
N SER A 281 16.33 -15.65 15.67
CA SER A 281 17.44 -14.83 15.16
C SER A 281 16.90 -13.57 14.44
N SER A 282 17.44 -12.41 14.81
CA SER A 282 17.37 -11.08 14.17
C SER A 282 15.98 -10.45 14.00
N CYS A 283 15.88 -9.19 14.42
CA CYS A 283 14.74 -8.28 14.25
C CYS A 283 14.05 -8.41 12.90
N PHE A 284 12.94 -9.15 12.87
CA PHE A 284 12.01 -9.10 11.75
C PHE A 284 10.88 -8.14 12.10
N PRO A 285 10.47 -7.26 11.17
CA PRO A 285 9.35 -6.35 11.39
C PRO A 285 8.07 -7.11 11.73
N CYS A 286 7.22 -6.50 12.55
CA CYS A 286 5.93 -7.05 12.96
C CYS A 286 5.06 -7.42 11.75
N PRO A 287 4.26 -8.49 11.84
CA PRO A 287 3.31 -8.84 10.79
C PRO A 287 2.24 -7.75 10.62
N ILE A 288 1.86 -7.47 9.38
CA ILE A 288 0.73 -6.58 9.07
C ILE A 288 -0.53 -7.41 8.96
N PHE A 289 -1.57 -7.03 9.70
CA PHE A 289 -2.90 -7.63 9.68
C PHE A 289 -3.86 -6.77 8.85
N TYR A 290 -4.78 -7.41 8.15
CA TYR A 290 -5.81 -6.73 7.37
C TYR A 290 -7.18 -6.89 8.02
N LEU A 291 -7.95 -5.80 7.98
CA LEU A 291 -9.36 -5.75 8.37
C LEU A 291 -10.16 -5.20 7.19
N SER A 292 -10.93 -6.07 6.56
CA SER A 292 -11.82 -5.67 5.46
C SER A 292 -13.18 -5.27 6.01
N VAL A 293 -13.47 -3.98 6.03
CA VAL A 293 -14.75 -3.43 6.51
C VAL A 293 -15.70 -3.20 5.35
N CYS A 294 -16.94 -3.65 5.49
CA CYS A 294 -18.01 -3.28 4.58
C CYS A 294 -18.28 -1.78 4.71
N LYS A 295 -18.40 -1.07 3.60
CA LYS A 295 -19.02 0.26 3.62
C LYS A 295 -20.45 0.09 4.14
N PRO A 296 -20.88 0.86 5.15
CA PRO A 296 -22.30 0.84 5.51
C PRO A 296 -23.08 1.17 4.23
N ARG A 297 -23.94 0.27 3.78
CA ARG A 297 -24.89 0.58 2.72
C ARG A 297 -25.70 1.74 3.25
N LEU A 298 -25.49 2.93 2.70
CA LEU A 298 -26.41 4.05 2.88
C LEU A 298 -27.76 3.52 2.45
N LEU A 299 -28.70 3.46 3.40
CA LEU A 299 -30.12 3.21 3.20
C LEU A 299 -30.71 4.43 2.43
N ALA A 300 -30.17 4.71 1.23
CA ALA A 300 -30.62 5.83 0.42
C ALA A 300 -31.90 5.52 -0.37
N ASP A 301 -32.34 4.26 -0.41
CA ASP A 301 -33.44 3.86 -1.29
C ASP A 301 -34.79 3.56 -0.60
N ARG A 302 -34.95 3.84 0.68
CA ARG A 302 -36.26 3.63 1.35
C ARG A 302 -36.52 4.59 2.50
N PHE A 303 -36.69 5.88 2.22
CA PHE A 303 -37.54 6.73 3.07
C PHE A 303 -38.15 7.85 2.24
N PRO A 304 -39.48 7.80 2.01
CA PRO A 304 -40.20 9.02 1.65
C PRO A 304 -40.22 9.94 2.87
N MET A 305 -39.94 11.21 2.65
CA MET A 305 -39.93 12.27 3.66
C MET A 305 -41.29 12.32 4.39
N GLY A 306 -41.26 12.01 5.67
CA GLY A 306 -42.41 12.08 6.54
C GLY A 306 -42.07 12.00 8.01
N VAL A 307 -41.89 13.13 8.63
CA VAL A 307 -42.18 13.50 10.05
C VAL A 307 -41.65 12.68 11.22
N SER A 308 -40.80 13.36 11.99
CA SER A 308 -40.62 13.32 13.46
C SER A 308 -40.58 11.98 14.23
N GLY A 309 -39.45 11.70 14.87
CA GLY A 309 -39.37 10.67 15.94
C GLY A 309 -37.94 10.29 16.28
N GLY A 310 -37.54 10.53 17.52
CA GLY A 310 -36.18 10.42 18.04
C GLY A 310 -35.47 9.11 17.77
N CYS A 311 -34.21 9.19 17.43
CA CYS A 311 -33.30 8.06 17.30
C CYS A 311 -32.71 7.67 18.67
N HIS A 312 -33.14 6.53 19.19
CA HIS A 312 -32.39 5.77 20.19
C HIS A 312 -31.35 4.89 19.48
N LEU A 313 -30.08 5.21 19.61
CA LEU A 313 -28.99 4.31 19.24
C LEU A 313 -28.81 3.25 20.33
N GLY A 314 -29.35 2.06 20.10
CA GLY A 314 -29.06 0.89 20.90
C GLY A 314 -27.78 0.20 20.45
N LEU A 315 -26.70 0.30 21.23
CA LEU A 315 -25.51 -0.52 21.07
C LEU A 315 -25.81 -1.94 21.56
N LEU A 316 -25.89 -2.89 20.64
CA LEU A 316 -25.86 -4.32 20.95
C LEU A 316 -24.40 -4.81 20.96
N CYS A 317 -23.79 -4.83 22.15
CA CYS A 317 -22.62 -5.65 22.45
C CYS A 317 -23.10 -7.06 22.82
N HIS A 318 -22.95 -8.04 21.95
CA HIS A 318 -23.00 -9.45 22.34
C HIS A 318 -21.64 -9.90 22.85
N ARG A 319 -21.59 -10.26 24.12
CA ARG A 319 -20.51 -11.05 24.73
C ARG A 319 -20.56 -12.45 24.14
N ALA A 320 -19.46 -12.91 23.57
CA ALA A 320 -19.19 -14.34 23.41
C ALA A 320 -18.28 -14.77 24.56
N GLY A 321 -18.70 -15.80 25.28
CA GLY A 321 -17.94 -16.48 26.31
C GLY A 321 -16.85 -17.39 25.73
#